data_0656de1c55a6c1c9610b9224ff6b5e07
#
_entry.id   0656de1c55a6c1c9610b9224ff6b5e07
#
_cell.length_a   1.000
_cell.length_b   1.000
_cell.length_c   1.000
_cell.angle_alpha   90.00
_cell.angle_beta   90.00
_cell.angle_gamma   90.00
#
_symmetry.space_group_name_H-M   'P 1'
#
loop_
_entity.id
_entity.type
_entity.pdbx_description
1 polymer ?
#
loop_
_entity_poly.entity_id
_entity_poly.type
_entity_poly.pdbx_seq_one_letter_code
_entity_poly.pdbx_strand_id
1 'polypeptide(L)'
;KNDPLYDRVALSEKRIDGMAAACHELTIIADPLSDIYIQKFETESPIELISKPVPLGVVACIYEARPNVTVDLAILCIKSWNVCVLKWGSQASATNAYLRSLIQDVFEKQWLPRDCLFGYSENREDLTHLLSATESIDVIIPRWGKSLIDFVRKNALVPTIETGAGVVHIYVDYEVKPENFQKVCDIIINTKVSRPSVCNALDTLLLHKDMSSELTRMILENLKKEGVEIKMLAGEKDAIGASFATSISEEDFFTEWL
;
A
#
# COMPACT_ATOMS: atom_id res chain seq x y z
N LYS A 1 17.76 15.37 7.96
CA LYS A 1 16.72 14.76 8.84
C LYS A 1 15.30 15.27 8.53
N ASN A 2 15.14 16.36 7.76
CA ASN A 2 13.83 16.92 7.38
C ASN A 2 13.41 16.54 5.95
N ASP A 3 14.10 15.62 5.31
CA ASP A 3 13.74 15.11 3.99
C ASP A 3 12.72 13.97 4.15
N PRO A 4 11.53 14.07 3.55
CA PRO A 4 10.54 12.98 3.56
C PRO A 4 11.09 11.66 3.04
N LEU A 5 12.07 11.69 2.14
CA LEU A 5 12.76 10.50 1.63
C LEU A 5 13.63 9.84 2.70
N TYR A 6 14.21 10.60 3.64
CA TYR A 6 15.02 10.03 4.73
C TYR A 6 14.17 9.12 5.62
N ASP A 7 12.93 9.52 5.94
CA ASP A 7 12.04 8.71 6.77
C ASP A 7 11.67 7.37 6.09
N ARG A 8 11.65 7.33 4.77
CA ARG A 8 11.34 6.10 4.01
C ARG A 8 12.46 5.05 4.06
N VAL A 9 13.72 5.47 4.20
CA VAL A 9 14.89 4.57 4.16
C VAL A 9 15.52 4.31 5.53
N ALA A 10 15.25 5.18 6.51
CA ALA A 10 15.84 5.06 7.84
C ALA A 10 15.31 3.83 8.57
N LEU A 11 16.20 3.01 9.11
CA LEU A 11 15.90 1.93 10.04
C LEU A 11 16.19 2.39 11.47
N SER A 12 15.17 2.37 12.31
CA SER A 12 15.28 2.50 13.77
C SER A 12 15.07 1.14 14.42
N GLU A 13 15.50 0.97 15.67
CA GLU A 13 15.24 -0.25 16.46
C GLU A 13 13.75 -0.60 16.43
N LYS A 14 12.87 0.38 16.66
CA LYS A 14 11.42 0.18 16.59
C LYS A 14 10.94 -0.36 15.23
N ARG A 15 11.56 0.04 14.12
CA ARG A 15 11.20 -0.46 12.78
C ARG A 15 11.72 -1.88 12.56
N ILE A 16 12.89 -2.20 13.09
CA ILE A 16 13.45 -3.56 13.06
C ILE A 16 12.57 -4.50 13.88
N ASP A 17 12.19 -4.10 15.10
CA ASP A 17 11.26 -4.85 15.94
C ASP A 17 9.92 -5.06 15.27
N GLY A 18 9.42 -4.02 14.57
CA GLY A 18 8.18 -4.11 13.77
C GLY A 18 8.28 -5.13 12.63
N MET A 19 9.39 -5.20 11.93
CA MET A 19 9.63 -6.24 10.90
C MET A 19 9.68 -7.64 11.51
N ALA A 20 10.35 -7.79 12.64
CA ALA A 20 10.39 -9.07 13.36
C ALA A 20 8.99 -9.50 13.84
N ALA A 21 8.20 -8.56 14.38
CA ALA A 21 6.83 -8.82 14.79
C ALA A 21 5.95 -9.26 13.60
N ALA A 22 6.06 -8.60 12.45
CA ALA A 22 5.33 -8.99 11.24
C ALA A 22 5.68 -10.41 10.77
N CYS A 23 6.96 -10.82 10.87
CA CYS A 23 7.36 -12.19 10.60
C CYS A 23 6.67 -13.18 11.55
N HIS A 24 6.61 -12.85 12.86
CA HIS A 24 5.93 -13.70 13.85
C HIS A 24 4.41 -13.76 13.60
N GLU A 25 3.76 -12.65 13.30
CA GLU A 25 2.33 -12.63 12.99
C GLU A 25 1.99 -13.55 11.79
N LEU A 26 2.84 -13.57 10.76
CA LEU A 26 2.64 -14.48 9.64
C LEU A 26 2.73 -15.96 10.01
N THR A 27 3.44 -16.34 11.08
CA THR A 27 3.48 -17.75 11.51
C THR A 27 2.14 -18.24 12.05
N ILE A 28 1.30 -17.34 12.57
CA ILE A 28 -0.02 -17.64 13.15
C ILE A 28 -1.09 -17.76 12.07
N ILE A 29 -0.90 -17.07 10.93
CA ILE A 29 -1.82 -17.14 9.80
C ILE A 29 -1.75 -18.53 9.17
N ALA A 30 -2.89 -19.13 8.87
CA ALA A 30 -2.96 -20.41 8.18
C ALA A 30 -2.17 -20.43 6.86
N ASP A 31 -1.68 -21.60 6.47
CA ASP A 31 -1.05 -21.76 5.17
C ASP A 31 -2.06 -21.43 4.05
N PRO A 32 -1.77 -20.47 3.17
CA PRO A 32 -2.68 -20.08 2.10
C PRO A 32 -2.97 -21.19 1.09
N LEU A 33 -2.14 -22.23 1.05
CA LEU A 33 -2.33 -23.38 0.18
C LEU A 33 -2.99 -24.58 0.89
N SER A 34 -3.38 -24.41 2.15
CA SER A 34 -4.02 -25.49 2.91
C SER A 34 -5.40 -25.86 2.36
N ASP A 35 -5.80 -27.09 2.61
CA ASP A 35 -7.09 -27.64 2.14
C ASP A 35 -8.31 -26.90 2.68
N ILE A 36 -8.19 -26.11 3.74
CA ILE A 36 -9.27 -25.28 4.29
C ILE A 36 -9.80 -24.24 3.28
N TYR A 37 -9.03 -23.92 2.25
CA TYR A 37 -9.43 -22.98 1.20
C TYR A 37 -9.95 -23.67 -0.06
N ILE A 38 -10.05 -24.99 -0.07
CA ILE A 38 -10.65 -25.73 -1.18
C ILE A 38 -12.16 -25.51 -1.16
N GLN A 39 -12.70 -25.05 -2.27
CA GLN A 39 -14.14 -24.86 -2.46
C GLN A 39 -14.65 -25.82 -3.53
N LYS A 40 -15.76 -26.48 -3.24
CA LYS A 40 -16.46 -27.34 -4.17
C LYS A 40 -17.78 -26.71 -4.56
N PHE A 41 -18.08 -26.72 -5.84
CA PHE A 41 -19.29 -26.14 -6.40
C PHE A 41 -20.08 -27.24 -7.11
N GLU A 42 -21.36 -27.36 -6.78
CA GLU A 42 -22.29 -28.15 -7.55
C GLU A 42 -22.70 -27.37 -8.80
N THR A 43 -22.70 -28.04 -9.93
CA THR A 43 -23.15 -27.50 -11.21
C THR A 43 -24.39 -28.27 -11.72
N GLU A 44 -25.15 -27.65 -12.62
CA GLU A 44 -26.31 -28.33 -13.27
C GLU A 44 -25.87 -29.51 -14.16
N SER A 45 -24.61 -29.62 -14.49
CA SER A 45 -23.98 -30.69 -15.24
C SER A 45 -23.34 -31.71 -14.27
N PRO A 46 -23.09 -32.96 -14.68
CA PRO A 46 -22.40 -33.95 -13.83
C PRO A 46 -20.92 -33.67 -13.61
N ILE A 47 -20.51 -32.43 -13.75
CA ILE A 47 -19.10 -31.95 -13.56
C ILE A 47 -18.99 -31.40 -12.15
N GLU A 48 -18.06 -31.93 -11.36
CA GLU A 48 -17.64 -31.33 -10.08
C GLU A 48 -16.61 -30.23 -10.34
N LEU A 49 -16.90 -29.01 -9.91
CA LEU A 49 -15.95 -27.89 -9.98
C LEU A 49 -15.26 -27.74 -8.64
N ILE A 50 -13.93 -27.84 -8.62
CA ILE A 50 -13.12 -27.68 -7.41
C ILE A 50 -12.20 -26.46 -7.62
N SER A 51 -12.32 -25.46 -6.73
CA SER A 51 -11.38 -24.35 -6.63
C SER A 51 -10.34 -24.66 -5.56
N LYS A 52 -9.05 -24.66 -5.95
CA LYS A 52 -7.93 -24.93 -5.05
C LYS A 52 -6.88 -23.85 -5.20
N PRO A 53 -6.35 -23.25 -4.09
CA PRO A 53 -5.23 -22.36 -4.16
C PRO A 53 -3.95 -23.09 -4.57
N VAL A 54 -3.15 -22.44 -5.42
CA VAL A 54 -1.85 -22.93 -5.89
C VAL A 54 -0.84 -21.78 -5.85
N PRO A 55 0.48 -22.05 -5.76
CA PRO A 55 1.48 -21.02 -5.89
C PRO A 55 1.37 -20.31 -7.25
N LEU A 56 1.71 -19.02 -7.26
CA LEU A 56 1.80 -18.25 -8.50
C LEU A 56 3.02 -18.64 -9.33
N GLY A 57 4.09 -19.10 -8.67
CA GLY A 57 5.37 -19.44 -9.27
C GLY A 57 6.47 -18.44 -8.91
N VAL A 58 7.06 -17.79 -9.91
CA VAL A 58 8.08 -16.76 -9.73
C VAL A 58 7.42 -15.39 -9.73
N VAL A 59 7.42 -14.75 -8.55
CA VAL A 59 6.81 -13.45 -8.33
C VAL A 59 7.88 -12.36 -8.33
N ALA A 60 7.81 -11.44 -9.28
CA ALA A 60 8.70 -10.29 -9.33
C ALA A 60 8.04 -9.06 -8.71
N CYS A 61 8.64 -8.52 -7.65
CA CYS A 61 8.15 -7.35 -6.95
C CYS A 61 9.04 -6.14 -7.25
N ILE A 62 8.47 -5.08 -7.81
CA ILE A 62 9.15 -3.83 -8.13
C ILE A 62 8.70 -2.79 -7.12
N TYR A 63 9.63 -2.26 -6.31
CA TYR A 63 9.28 -1.32 -5.25
C TYR A 63 10.34 -0.25 -5.02
N GLU A 64 9.95 0.78 -4.28
CA GLU A 64 10.84 1.86 -3.84
C GLU A 64 11.90 1.38 -2.84
N ALA A 65 12.45 2.32 -2.13
CA ALA A 65 13.56 2.18 -1.23
C ALA A 65 13.18 1.78 0.22
N ARG A 66 12.00 1.21 0.47
CA ARG A 66 11.55 0.88 1.84
C ARG A 66 12.10 -0.47 2.31
N PRO A 67 13.01 -0.50 3.30
CA PRO A 67 13.62 -1.75 3.77
C PRO A 67 12.62 -2.78 4.32
N ASN A 68 11.57 -2.33 5.01
CA ASN A 68 10.53 -3.24 5.51
C ASN A 68 9.83 -4.00 4.38
N VAL A 69 9.64 -3.38 3.22
CA VAL A 69 8.99 -4.03 2.07
C VAL A 69 9.81 -5.21 1.55
N THR A 70 11.15 -5.15 1.64
CA THR A 70 12.03 -6.28 1.30
C THR A 70 11.69 -7.51 2.14
N VAL A 71 11.52 -7.33 3.45
CA VAL A 71 11.18 -8.42 4.38
C VAL A 71 9.76 -8.90 4.13
N ASP A 72 8.79 -7.98 4.07
CA ASP A 72 7.37 -8.30 3.89
C ASP A 72 7.14 -9.13 2.62
N LEU A 73 7.72 -8.72 1.48
CA LEU A 73 7.57 -9.43 0.21
C LEU A 73 8.24 -10.80 0.24
N ALA A 74 9.45 -10.89 0.81
CA ALA A 74 10.17 -12.17 0.90
C ALA A 74 9.39 -13.20 1.72
N ILE A 75 8.88 -12.80 2.90
CA ILE A 75 8.17 -13.73 3.78
C ILE A 75 6.78 -14.11 3.25
N LEU A 76 6.08 -13.18 2.56
CA LEU A 76 4.81 -13.48 1.91
C LEU A 76 4.98 -14.46 0.74
N CYS A 77 5.98 -14.24 -0.10
CA CYS A 77 6.27 -15.15 -1.20
C CYS A 77 6.63 -16.56 -0.69
N ILE A 78 7.54 -16.66 0.28
CA ILE A 78 7.95 -17.97 0.80
C ILE A 78 6.80 -18.68 1.51
N LYS A 79 5.97 -17.97 2.28
CA LYS A 79 4.80 -18.54 2.95
C LYS A 79 3.77 -19.08 1.95
N SER A 80 3.69 -18.51 0.78
CA SER A 80 2.78 -18.94 -0.30
C SER A 80 3.49 -19.82 -1.37
N TRP A 81 4.66 -20.35 -1.03
CA TRP A 81 5.44 -21.28 -1.87
C TRP A 81 5.85 -20.70 -3.23
N ASN A 82 6.10 -19.40 -3.28
CA ASN A 82 6.57 -18.70 -4.47
C ASN A 82 8.06 -18.37 -4.36
N VAL A 83 8.74 -18.35 -5.49
CA VAL A 83 10.06 -17.71 -5.63
C VAL A 83 9.86 -16.19 -5.69
N CYS A 84 10.71 -15.46 -4.98
CA CYS A 84 10.61 -14.01 -4.88
C CYS A 84 11.77 -13.32 -5.61
N VAL A 85 11.46 -12.51 -6.61
CA VAL A 85 12.42 -11.64 -7.30
C VAL A 85 12.16 -10.20 -6.89
N LEU A 86 13.13 -9.57 -6.24
CA LEU A 86 13.01 -8.21 -5.70
C LEU A 86 13.77 -7.21 -6.56
N LYS A 87 13.08 -6.19 -7.06
CA LYS A 87 13.68 -5.05 -7.76
C LYS A 87 13.40 -3.79 -6.97
N TRP A 88 14.43 -3.25 -6.31
CA TRP A 88 14.29 -2.04 -5.48
C TRP A 88 14.97 -0.81 -6.10
N GLY A 89 14.62 0.38 -5.59
CA GLY A 89 15.25 1.63 -5.97
C GLY A 89 16.65 1.81 -5.34
N SER A 90 17.49 2.62 -5.97
CA SER A 90 18.89 2.84 -5.56
C SER A 90 19.06 3.44 -4.16
N GLN A 91 18.08 4.18 -3.67
CA GLN A 91 18.15 4.94 -2.41
C GLN A 91 18.39 4.08 -1.15
N ALA A 92 17.93 2.82 -1.14
CA ALA A 92 18.16 1.89 -0.02
C ALA A 92 18.89 0.60 -0.47
N SER A 93 19.64 0.68 -1.56
CA SER A 93 20.25 -0.49 -2.21
C SER A 93 21.11 -1.31 -1.24
N ALA A 94 22.01 -0.69 -0.50
CA ALA A 94 22.86 -1.38 0.46
C ALA A 94 22.05 -2.06 1.58
N THR A 95 21.05 -1.39 2.12
CA THR A 95 20.20 -1.93 3.18
C THR A 95 19.37 -3.11 2.68
N ASN A 96 18.75 -2.98 1.50
CA ASN A 96 17.92 -4.03 0.94
C ASN A 96 18.75 -5.26 0.53
N ALA A 97 19.95 -5.04 -0.03
CA ALA A 97 20.88 -6.11 -0.33
C ALA A 97 21.34 -6.86 0.93
N TYR A 98 21.57 -6.14 2.03
CA TYR A 98 21.92 -6.74 3.31
C TYR A 98 20.76 -7.55 3.90
N LEU A 99 19.54 -7.00 3.92
CA LEU A 99 18.34 -7.71 4.37
C LEU A 99 18.09 -8.99 3.54
N ARG A 100 18.22 -8.91 2.21
CA ARG A 100 18.14 -10.08 1.35
C ARG A 100 19.16 -11.14 1.77
N SER A 101 20.43 -10.74 1.97
CA SER A 101 21.49 -11.68 2.39
C SER A 101 21.16 -12.37 3.70
N LEU A 102 20.67 -11.62 4.70
CA LEU A 102 20.25 -12.19 5.98
C LEU A 102 19.13 -13.24 5.82
N ILE A 103 18.13 -12.94 4.98
CA ILE A 103 17.03 -13.87 4.72
C ILE A 103 17.55 -15.12 4.00
N GLN A 104 18.44 -14.96 3.02
CA GLN A 104 19.06 -16.07 2.30
C GLN A 104 19.89 -16.96 3.23
N ASP A 105 20.60 -16.39 4.21
CA ASP A 105 21.35 -17.16 5.21
C ASP A 105 20.41 -17.97 6.13
N VAL A 106 19.21 -17.45 6.42
CA VAL A 106 18.17 -18.21 7.12
C VAL A 106 17.65 -19.35 6.24
N PHE A 107 17.43 -19.12 4.95
CA PHE A 107 16.99 -20.16 4.01
C PHE A 107 17.96 -21.33 4.00
N GLU A 108 19.25 -21.08 3.86
CA GLU A 108 20.28 -22.14 3.90
C GLU A 108 20.25 -22.95 5.19
N LYS A 109 20.11 -22.27 6.35
CA LYS A 109 19.99 -22.94 7.65
C LYS A 109 18.73 -23.79 7.76
N GLN A 110 17.70 -23.53 6.98
CA GLN A 110 16.44 -24.26 6.93
C GLN A 110 16.31 -25.16 5.69
N TRP A 111 17.42 -25.45 5.02
CA TRP A 111 17.49 -26.31 3.83
C TRP A 111 16.69 -25.81 2.62
N LEU A 112 16.40 -24.52 2.58
CA LEU A 112 15.81 -23.86 1.43
C LEU A 112 16.91 -23.29 0.52
N PRO A 113 16.78 -23.38 -0.81
CA PRO A 113 17.75 -22.77 -1.73
C PRO A 113 17.81 -21.25 -1.56
N ARG A 114 19.00 -20.67 -1.58
CA ARG A 114 19.17 -19.20 -1.58
C ARG A 114 18.41 -18.53 -2.71
N ASP A 115 18.33 -19.20 -3.85
CA ASP A 115 17.70 -18.71 -5.07
C ASP A 115 16.17 -18.63 -5.00
N CYS A 116 15.55 -19.10 -3.91
CA CYS A 116 14.15 -18.80 -3.62
C CYS A 116 13.90 -17.30 -3.37
N LEU A 117 14.96 -16.55 -3.07
CA LEU A 117 14.93 -15.10 -2.95
C LEU A 117 16.04 -14.49 -3.80
N PHE A 118 15.68 -13.91 -4.91
CA PHE A 118 16.58 -13.17 -5.77
C PHE A 118 16.34 -11.66 -5.65
N GLY A 119 17.34 -10.83 -5.94
CA GLY A 119 17.11 -9.39 -5.86
C GLY A 119 18.28 -8.58 -6.39
N TYR A 120 17.96 -7.47 -7.01
CA TYR A 120 18.92 -6.54 -7.60
C TYR A 120 18.41 -5.11 -7.56
N SER A 121 19.34 -4.19 -7.64
CA SER A 121 19.06 -2.77 -7.78
C SER A 121 19.71 -2.26 -9.07
N GLU A 122 19.33 -1.10 -9.50
CA GLU A 122 20.14 -0.11 -10.18
C GLU A 122 19.90 0.19 -11.64
N ASN A 123 19.64 -0.73 -12.56
CA ASN A 123 19.52 -0.33 -13.96
C ASN A 123 18.07 -0.23 -14.43
N ARG A 124 17.75 0.84 -15.19
CA ARG A 124 16.49 0.92 -15.95
C ARG A 124 16.40 -0.16 -17.03
N GLU A 125 17.52 -0.58 -17.57
CA GLU A 125 17.60 -1.67 -18.53
C GLU A 125 17.15 -2.99 -17.92
N ASP A 126 17.57 -3.28 -16.67
CA ASP A 126 17.13 -4.45 -15.92
C ASP A 126 15.61 -4.48 -15.73
N LEU A 127 14.99 -3.31 -15.55
CA LEU A 127 13.54 -3.22 -15.45
C LEU A 127 12.87 -3.67 -16.75
N THR A 128 13.37 -3.24 -17.90
CA THR A 128 12.82 -3.63 -19.20
C THR A 128 12.97 -5.13 -19.46
N HIS A 129 14.12 -5.71 -19.09
CA HIS A 129 14.32 -7.15 -19.15
C HIS A 129 13.35 -7.91 -18.24
N LEU A 130 13.15 -7.44 -17.01
CA LEU A 130 12.20 -8.03 -16.06
C LEU A 130 10.77 -8.03 -16.63
N LEU A 131 10.34 -6.92 -17.25
CA LEU A 131 8.99 -6.77 -17.79
C LEU A 131 8.73 -7.69 -18.99
N SER A 132 9.77 -8.16 -19.67
CA SER A 132 9.68 -9.05 -20.85
C SER A 132 10.05 -10.51 -20.57
N ALA A 133 10.41 -10.86 -19.33
CA ALA A 133 10.92 -12.17 -18.95
C ALA A 133 9.81 -13.24 -18.79
N THR A 134 8.96 -13.41 -19.80
CA THR A 134 7.78 -14.30 -19.77
C THR A 134 8.12 -15.79 -19.57
N GLU A 135 9.34 -16.20 -19.88
CA GLU A 135 9.81 -17.58 -19.68
C GLU A 135 10.30 -17.86 -18.24
N SER A 136 10.50 -16.81 -17.43
CA SER A 136 11.16 -16.92 -16.14
C SER A 136 10.37 -16.28 -14.99
N ILE A 137 9.36 -15.48 -15.28
CA ILE A 137 8.54 -14.74 -14.32
C ILE A 137 7.08 -14.96 -14.63
N ASP A 138 6.33 -15.41 -13.65
CA ASP A 138 4.91 -15.71 -13.79
C ASP A 138 4.03 -14.48 -13.52
N VAL A 139 4.45 -13.59 -12.61
CA VAL A 139 3.70 -12.39 -12.29
C VAL A 139 4.60 -11.26 -11.80
N ILE A 140 4.25 -10.02 -12.15
CA ILE A 140 4.91 -8.81 -11.66
C ILE A 140 3.95 -8.03 -10.75
N ILE A 141 4.44 -7.61 -9.58
CA ILE A 141 3.72 -6.79 -8.62
C ILE A 141 4.48 -5.46 -8.45
N PRO A 142 4.06 -4.39 -9.16
CA PRO A 142 4.65 -3.07 -8.97
C PRO A 142 4.09 -2.40 -7.70
N ARG A 143 4.99 -1.91 -6.83
CA ARG A 143 4.66 -1.14 -5.62
C ARG A 143 5.40 0.18 -5.58
N TRP A 144 4.89 1.14 -6.34
CA TRP A 144 5.50 2.46 -6.43
C TRP A 144 4.44 3.52 -6.72
N GLY A 145 4.89 4.77 -6.95
CA GLY A 145 3.99 5.83 -7.40
C GLY A 145 3.37 5.55 -8.77
N LYS A 146 2.30 6.27 -9.07
CA LYS A 146 1.48 6.11 -10.28
C LYS A 146 2.29 6.01 -11.58
N SER A 147 3.37 6.80 -11.71
CA SER A 147 4.20 6.82 -12.93
C SER A 147 4.88 5.47 -13.23
N LEU A 148 5.36 4.77 -12.20
CA LEU A 148 5.96 3.44 -12.39
C LEU A 148 4.88 2.39 -12.68
N ILE A 149 3.77 2.43 -11.96
CA ILE A 149 2.65 1.52 -12.21
C ILE A 149 2.16 1.66 -13.65
N ASP A 150 1.95 2.90 -14.13
CA ASP A 150 1.57 3.19 -15.50
C ASP A 150 2.63 2.73 -16.53
N PHE A 151 3.92 2.87 -16.19
CA PHE A 151 5.01 2.37 -17.03
C PHE A 151 4.99 0.85 -17.11
N VAL A 152 4.88 0.15 -15.99
CA VAL A 152 4.79 -1.32 -15.94
C VAL A 152 3.58 -1.80 -16.73
N ARG A 153 2.39 -1.24 -16.49
CA ARG A 153 1.16 -1.60 -17.20
C ARG A 153 1.26 -1.46 -18.71
N LYS A 154 1.98 -0.45 -19.20
CA LYS A 154 2.15 -0.19 -20.64
C LYS A 154 3.20 -1.07 -21.30
N ASN A 155 4.18 -1.58 -20.56
CA ASN A 155 5.37 -2.20 -21.12
C ASN A 155 5.58 -3.66 -20.70
N ALA A 156 4.85 -4.15 -19.69
CA ALA A 156 4.98 -5.53 -19.25
C ALA A 156 4.33 -6.49 -20.26
N LEU A 157 5.07 -7.52 -20.60
CA LEU A 157 4.57 -8.71 -21.30
C LEU A 157 4.20 -9.82 -20.32
N VAL A 158 4.81 -9.81 -19.14
CA VAL A 158 4.46 -10.68 -18.01
C VAL A 158 3.17 -10.18 -17.37
N PRO A 159 2.24 -11.06 -16.94
CA PRO A 159 1.04 -10.65 -16.19
C PRO A 159 1.36 -9.76 -14.99
N THR A 160 0.55 -8.75 -14.75
CA THR A 160 0.76 -7.80 -13.63
C THR A 160 -0.40 -7.81 -12.66
N ILE A 161 -0.09 -7.73 -11.35
CA ILE A 161 -1.04 -7.43 -10.29
C ILE A 161 -0.70 -6.05 -9.77
N GLU A 162 -1.50 -5.06 -10.12
CA GLU A 162 -1.27 -3.68 -9.76
C GLU A 162 -2.42 -3.10 -8.92
N THR A 163 -2.08 -2.13 -8.08
CA THR A 163 -3.06 -1.29 -7.40
C THR A 163 -3.07 0.08 -8.05
N GLY A 164 -4.26 0.61 -8.31
CA GLY A 164 -4.40 2.00 -8.74
C GLY A 164 -3.99 3.00 -7.65
N ALA A 165 -3.94 4.28 -7.99
CA ALA A 165 -3.85 5.34 -7.00
C ALA A 165 -5.06 5.26 -6.05
N GLY A 166 -4.80 5.30 -4.75
CA GLY A 166 -5.85 5.33 -3.74
C GLY A 166 -6.24 6.79 -3.47
N VAL A 167 -7.52 7.12 -3.62
CA VAL A 167 -8.07 8.39 -3.11
C VAL A 167 -8.96 8.05 -1.94
N VAL A 168 -8.48 8.30 -0.74
CA VAL A 168 -9.13 7.89 0.50
C VAL A 168 -10.26 8.85 0.86
N HIS A 169 -11.44 8.31 1.04
CA HIS A 169 -12.63 9.08 1.35
C HIS A 169 -13.17 8.74 2.74
N ILE A 170 -13.59 9.78 3.47
CA ILE A 170 -14.45 9.64 4.64
C ILE A 170 -15.76 10.34 4.34
N TYR A 171 -16.88 9.65 4.54
CA TYR A 171 -18.20 10.24 4.47
C TYR A 171 -18.73 10.46 5.89
N VAL A 172 -19.19 11.68 6.18
CA VAL A 172 -19.85 12.03 7.43
C VAL A 172 -21.32 12.26 7.18
N ASP A 173 -22.15 11.43 7.81
CA ASP A 173 -23.61 11.50 7.69
C ASP A 173 -24.21 12.60 8.54
N TYR A 174 -25.41 13.09 8.19
CA TYR A 174 -26.14 14.11 8.93
C TYR A 174 -26.71 13.59 10.27
N GLU A 175 -26.86 12.28 10.42
CA GLU A 175 -27.41 11.65 11.64
C GLU A 175 -26.39 11.59 12.79
N VAL A 176 -25.19 12.13 12.63
CA VAL A 176 -24.21 12.20 13.72
C VAL A 176 -24.75 13.04 14.85
N LYS A 177 -24.89 12.44 16.03
CA LYS A 177 -25.39 13.11 17.23
C LYS A 177 -24.32 13.99 17.88
N PRO A 178 -24.71 15.10 18.56
CA PRO A 178 -23.78 16.04 19.16
C PRO A 178 -22.76 15.40 20.12
N GLU A 179 -23.16 14.37 20.88
CA GLU A 179 -22.25 13.64 21.77
C GLU A 179 -21.10 12.93 21.05
N ASN A 180 -21.20 12.73 19.72
CA ASN A 180 -20.18 12.08 18.90
C ASN A 180 -19.35 13.08 18.07
N PHE A 181 -19.63 14.38 18.10
CA PHE A 181 -18.95 15.38 17.27
C PHE A 181 -17.44 15.37 17.48
N GLN A 182 -16.99 15.34 18.72
CA GLN A 182 -15.56 15.29 19.03
C GLN A 182 -14.90 14.01 18.49
N LYS A 183 -15.56 12.88 18.64
CA LYS A 183 -15.06 11.59 18.13
C LYS A 183 -14.92 11.58 16.60
N VAL A 184 -15.84 12.20 15.87
CA VAL A 184 -15.76 12.36 14.41
C VAL A 184 -14.55 13.22 14.04
N CYS A 185 -14.34 14.35 14.72
CA CYS A 185 -13.18 15.21 14.52
C CYS A 185 -11.88 14.44 14.77
N ASP A 186 -11.80 13.70 15.88
CA ASP A 186 -10.60 12.92 16.24
C ASP A 186 -10.26 11.86 15.20
N ILE A 187 -11.26 11.16 14.64
CA ILE A 187 -11.08 10.19 13.56
C ILE A 187 -10.54 10.87 12.31
N ILE A 188 -11.14 11.97 11.88
CA ILE A 188 -10.73 12.72 10.69
C ILE A 188 -9.29 13.21 10.82
N ILE A 189 -8.97 13.81 11.97
CA ILE A 189 -7.62 14.32 12.23
C ILE A 189 -6.62 13.16 12.26
N ASN A 190 -6.90 12.11 13.02
CA ASN A 190 -6.01 10.97 13.10
C ASN A 190 -5.71 10.37 11.72
N THR A 191 -6.71 10.22 10.86
CA THR A 191 -6.55 9.64 9.52
C THR A 191 -5.77 10.54 8.57
N LYS A 192 -5.78 11.87 8.75
CA LYS A 192 -4.99 12.79 7.92
C LYS A 192 -3.61 13.07 8.47
N VAL A 193 -3.50 13.30 9.80
CA VAL A 193 -2.32 13.94 10.39
C VAL A 193 -1.31 12.94 10.94
N SER A 194 -1.75 11.75 11.37
CA SER A 194 -0.86 10.79 12.02
C SER A 194 0.28 10.31 11.10
N ARG A 195 0.01 10.12 9.81
CA ARG A 195 0.99 9.75 8.78
C ARG A 195 0.53 10.24 7.42
N PRO A 196 0.68 11.53 7.10
CA PRO A 196 0.10 12.12 5.88
C PRO A 196 0.70 11.58 4.56
N SER A 197 1.90 10.99 4.61
CA SER A 197 2.60 10.47 3.42
C SER A 197 2.31 9.00 3.10
N VAL A 198 1.26 8.40 3.69
CA VAL A 198 0.87 7.01 3.39
C VAL A 198 -0.38 6.99 2.53
N CYS A 199 -0.47 5.97 1.67
CA CYS A 199 -1.56 5.80 0.69
C CYS A 199 -2.96 5.58 1.29
N ASN A 200 -3.09 5.44 2.61
CA ASN A 200 -4.35 5.35 3.34
C ASN A 200 -4.62 6.57 4.24
N ALA A 201 -3.86 7.67 4.06
CA ALA A 201 -4.20 8.94 4.67
C ALA A 201 -5.45 9.53 3.98
N LEU A 202 -6.24 10.30 4.72
CA LEU A 202 -7.44 10.94 4.19
C LEU A 202 -7.11 11.97 3.09
N ASP A 203 -7.73 11.83 1.91
CA ASP A 203 -7.62 12.79 0.82
C ASP A 203 -8.89 13.62 0.66
N THR A 204 -10.04 12.97 0.69
CA THR A 204 -11.33 13.59 0.42
C THR A 204 -12.31 13.38 1.57
N LEU A 205 -12.85 14.47 2.09
CA LEU A 205 -13.89 14.46 3.11
C LEU A 205 -15.23 14.81 2.46
N LEU A 206 -16.16 13.88 2.51
CA LEU A 206 -17.52 14.07 2.02
C LEU A 206 -18.44 14.35 3.20
N LEU A 207 -19.11 15.47 3.18
CA LEU A 207 -20.06 15.90 4.23
C LEU A 207 -21.48 15.86 3.65
N HIS A 208 -22.42 15.25 4.37
CA HIS A 208 -23.82 15.29 3.93
C HIS A 208 -24.32 16.73 3.88
N LYS A 209 -25.10 17.09 2.86
CA LYS A 209 -25.60 18.46 2.64
C LYS A 209 -26.42 19.02 3.81
N ASP A 210 -27.14 18.16 4.55
CA ASP A 210 -27.99 18.54 5.68
C ASP A 210 -27.25 18.32 7.02
N MET A 211 -25.91 18.19 7.00
CA MET A 211 -25.12 18.04 8.22
C MET A 211 -25.16 19.31 9.06
N SER A 212 -25.05 19.14 10.39
CA SER A 212 -25.00 20.25 11.33
C SER A 212 -23.86 21.23 10.98
N SER A 213 -24.20 22.51 10.85
CA SER A 213 -23.22 23.59 10.63
C SER A 213 -22.20 23.70 11.77
N GLU A 214 -22.59 23.30 12.99
CA GLU A 214 -21.69 23.23 14.13
C GLU A 214 -20.61 22.18 13.94
N LEU A 215 -21.00 20.95 13.54
CA LEU A 215 -20.03 19.87 13.27
C LEU A 215 -19.13 20.22 12.10
N THR A 216 -19.67 20.77 11.00
CA THR A 216 -18.88 21.24 9.86
C THR A 216 -17.79 22.21 10.30
N ARG A 217 -18.16 23.21 11.09
CA ARG A 217 -17.22 24.21 11.61
C ARG A 217 -16.15 23.57 12.51
N MET A 218 -16.55 22.70 13.43
CA MET A 218 -15.62 21.98 14.31
C MET A 218 -14.58 21.18 13.50
N ILE A 219 -14.99 20.45 12.48
CA ILE A 219 -14.09 19.68 11.61
C ILE A 219 -13.10 20.62 10.93
N LEU A 220 -13.55 21.67 10.28
CA LEU A 220 -12.70 22.59 9.55
C LEU A 220 -11.71 23.35 10.43
N GLU A 221 -12.15 23.80 11.61
CA GLU A 221 -11.30 24.48 12.59
C GLU A 221 -10.21 23.55 13.13
N ASN A 222 -10.54 22.30 13.42
CA ASN A 222 -9.59 21.31 13.89
C ASN A 222 -8.56 20.96 12.80
N LEU A 223 -8.96 20.72 11.58
CA LEU A 223 -8.05 20.47 10.45
C LEU A 223 -7.10 21.65 10.23
N LYS A 224 -7.63 22.89 10.27
CA LYS A 224 -6.82 24.11 10.16
C LYS A 224 -5.81 24.24 11.31
N LYS A 225 -6.21 23.92 12.54
CA LYS A 225 -5.34 23.96 13.72
C LYS A 225 -4.15 23.01 13.59
N GLU A 226 -4.37 21.86 12.97
CA GLU A 226 -3.31 20.88 12.69
C GLU A 226 -2.49 21.21 11.44
N GLY A 227 -2.73 22.36 10.78
CA GLY A 227 -1.97 22.83 9.63
C GLY A 227 -2.34 22.14 8.32
N VAL A 228 -3.50 21.49 8.24
CA VAL A 228 -3.97 20.85 7.01
C VAL A 228 -4.46 21.90 6.03
N GLU A 229 -3.95 21.86 4.80
CA GLU A 229 -4.50 22.67 3.70
C GLU A 229 -5.86 22.10 3.27
N ILE A 230 -6.87 22.96 3.18
CA ILE A 230 -8.22 22.56 2.84
C ILE A 230 -8.60 23.18 1.49
N LYS A 231 -9.04 22.33 0.56
CA LYS A 231 -9.59 22.72 -0.72
C LYS A 231 -11.10 22.45 -0.76
N MET A 232 -11.88 23.37 -1.30
CA MET A 232 -13.34 23.27 -1.33
C MET A 232 -13.90 23.77 -2.65
N LEU A 233 -15.11 23.32 -3.00
CA LEU A 233 -15.88 23.90 -4.10
C LEU A 233 -16.20 25.37 -3.79
N ALA A 234 -16.12 26.25 -4.80
CA ALA A 234 -16.26 27.69 -4.61
C ALA A 234 -17.58 28.07 -3.93
N GLY A 235 -18.70 27.45 -4.32
CA GLY A 235 -20.02 27.73 -3.73
C GLY A 235 -20.15 27.25 -2.27
N GLU A 236 -19.48 26.18 -1.88
CA GLU A 236 -19.49 25.65 -0.52
C GLU A 236 -18.62 26.49 0.41
N LYS A 237 -17.50 26.98 -0.08
CA LYS A 237 -16.59 27.85 0.66
C LYS A 237 -17.33 29.10 1.17
N ASP A 238 -18.12 29.73 0.32
CA ASP A 238 -18.88 30.93 0.65
C ASP A 238 -20.04 30.61 1.63
N ALA A 239 -20.74 29.49 1.40
CA ALA A 239 -21.86 29.06 2.23
C ALA A 239 -21.45 28.73 3.69
N ILE A 240 -20.24 28.21 3.88
CA ILE A 240 -19.73 27.81 5.21
C ILE A 240 -18.90 28.93 5.85
N GLY A 241 -18.54 29.98 5.10
CA GLY A 241 -17.66 31.06 5.55
C GLY A 241 -16.21 30.64 5.77
N ALA A 242 -15.75 29.60 5.04
CA ALA A 242 -14.41 29.05 5.14
C ALA A 242 -13.39 29.86 4.29
N SER A 243 -13.19 31.12 4.64
CA SER A 243 -12.30 32.04 3.88
C SER A 243 -10.85 31.57 3.78
N PHE A 244 -10.41 30.67 4.64
CA PHE A 244 -9.08 30.09 4.66
C PHE A 244 -8.89 28.91 3.68
N ALA A 245 -9.99 28.32 3.18
CA ALA A 245 -9.90 27.24 2.19
C ALA A 245 -9.56 27.78 0.81
N THR A 246 -8.85 26.99 0.01
CA THR A 246 -8.57 27.27 -1.41
C THR A 246 -9.62 26.61 -2.30
N SER A 247 -9.71 27.05 -3.56
CA SER A 247 -10.68 26.45 -4.50
C SER A 247 -10.14 25.14 -5.06
N ILE A 248 -11.01 24.14 -5.17
CA ILE A 248 -10.72 22.85 -5.79
C ILE A 248 -10.99 22.89 -7.29
N SER A 249 -10.20 22.15 -8.06
CA SER A 249 -10.41 21.83 -9.48
C SER A 249 -10.97 20.41 -9.64
N GLU A 250 -11.47 20.06 -10.83
CA GLU A 250 -11.95 18.70 -11.10
C GLU A 250 -10.83 17.65 -11.00
N GLU A 251 -9.61 18.01 -11.36
CA GLU A 251 -8.43 17.13 -11.28
C GLU A 251 -8.05 16.79 -9.84
N ASP A 252 -8.32 17.69 -8.91
CA ASP A 252 -8.02 17.52 -7.50
C ASP A 252 -8.78 16.34 -6.87
N PHE A 253 -9.97 15.97 -7.36
CA PHE A 253 -10.75 14.83 -6.86
C PHE A 253 -10.13 13.46 -7.16
N PHE A 254 -9.21 13.40 -8.10
CA PHE A 254 -8.53 12.17 -8.50
C PHE A 254 -7.05 12.15 -8.07
N THR A 255 -6.68 13.07 -7.19
CA THR A 255 -5.31 13.25 -6.72
C THR A 255 -5.14 12.66 -5.32
N GLU A 256 -4.11 11.83 -5.16
CA GLU A 256 -3.64 11.36 -3.86
C GLU A 256 -2.81 12.48 -3.22
N TRP A 257 -3.30 13.04 -2.11
CA TRP A 257 -2.67 14.14 -1.38
C TRP A 257 -1.81 13.62 -0.22
N LEU A 258 -0.51 13.71 -0.39
CA LEU A 258 0.48 13.23 0.57
C LEU A 258 1.01 14.35 1.49
#